data_6a3b4bc78bfaa951f97dbce81126d359
#
_entry.id   6a3b4bc78bfaa951f97dbce81126d359
#
_cell.length_a   1.000
_cell.length_b   1.000
_cell.length_c   1.000
_cell.angle_alpha   90.00
_cell.angle_beta   90.00
_cell.angle_gamma   90.00
#
_symmetry.space_group_name_H-M   'P 1'
#
loop_
_entity.id
_entity.type
_entity.pdbx_description
1 polymer ?
#
loop_
_entity_poly.entity_id
_entity_poly.type
_entity_poly.pdbx_seq_one_letter_code
_entity_poly.pdbx_strand_id
1 'polypeptide(L)'
;MIDFAPLRRVAAGATAAAALTAAAGAHAEPQGFLETLHRHTTLVNTAPENGDQNPYAIAVAPVSAGTIRKGDVLVDNFNNAANLQGTGATIIDYRPSTREMSVFATIPRDLHACPGGVGLSAAMTMLKSGWVIVGSTPSNDGTTNTKGAGCLVVLDPQGKVASTIVSDNINDPWGNMAVVDRGDSATLFVSNAGFGVGGADGNPPVYKQATVLRVELAIPDGKPPVVKSETVVASGLGAQADKGVFLVGPTGLALSGDQKKLYVSDAIGNRIVEIDDPLTRDASAGVGRPITADGFLRRPLALATAPNGHLLATFALNGQVVEIDPVAGKQLYARWIDTDKAQSPPGNGDLFGIAMTPEGDGFYYVEDDVNTLMLAK
;
A
#
# COMPACT_ATOMS: atom_id res chain seq x y z
N MET A 1 108.08 3.31 2.86
CA MET A 1 107.30 2.16 2.36
C MET A 1 105.86 2.36 2.80
N ILE A 2 104.99 2.80 1.90
CA ILE A 2 103.56 3.12 2.16
C ILE A 2 102.78 2.18 1.26
N ASP A 3 102.00 1.35 1.89
CA ASP A 3 101.24 0.29 1.25
C ASP A 3 99.88 0.85 0.90
N PHE A 4 99.37 0.68 -0.33
CA PHE A 4 98.10 1.13 -0.83
C PHE A 4 97.13 -0.06 -0.87
N ALA A 5 96.06 -0.02 -0.11
CA ALA A 5 95.01 -0.94 -0.21
C ALA A 5 93.91 -0.44 -1.15
N PRO A 6 93.22 -1.27 -1.97
CA PRO A 6 92.25 -0.85 -2.97
C PRO A 6 90.85 -0.68 -2.42
N LEU A 7 90.23 0.39 -2.85
CA LEU A 7 88.81 0.68 -2.59
C LEU A 7 87.89 -0.30 -3.31
N ARG A 8 87.02 -1.01 -2.56
CA ARG A 8 85.89 -1.75 -3.10
C ARG A 8 84.69 -0.81 -3.33
N ARG A 9 84.25 -0.76 -4.56
CA ARG A 9 82.95 -0.09 -4.91
C ARG A 9 81.79 -0.97 -4.48
N VAL A 10 80.87 -0.43 -3.64
CA VAL A 10 79.60 -1.03 -3.30
C VAL A 10 78.57 -0.49 -4.29
N ALA A 11 78.01 -1.38 -5.11
CA ALA A 11 76.89 -1.05 -5.97
C ALA A 11 75.58 -1.03 -5.12
N ALA A 12 75.00 0.14 -5.04
CA ALA A 12 73.61 0.29 -4.43
C ALA A 12 72.58 -0.12 -5.46
N GLY A 13 71.95 -1.27 -5.23
CA GLY A 13 70.76 -1.67 -5.98
C GLY A 13 69.51 -0.89 -5.49
N ALA A 14 68.97 -0.05 -6.35
CA ALA A 14 67.67 0.60 -6.09
C ALA A 14 66.54 -0.38 -6.41
N THR A 15 65.88 -0.92 -5.39
CA THR A 15 64.62 -1.64 -5.51
C THR A 15 63.47 -0.62 -5.65
N ALA A 16 62.91 -0.51 -6.87
CA ALA A 16 61.70 0.24 -7.12
C ALA A 16 60.51 -0.57 -6.57
N ALA A 17 59.93 -0.14 -5.46
CA ALA A 17 58.65 -0.64 -4.97
C ALA A 17 57.50 -0.03 -5.81
N ALA A 18 56.89 -0.84 -6.67
CA ALA A 18 55.69 -0.47 -7.38
C ALA A 18 54.52 -0.48 -6.38
N ALA A 19 54.04 0.69 -5.97
CA ALA A 19 52.79 0.85 -5.22
C ALA A 19 51.63 0.59 -6.17
N LEU A 20 50.99 -0.58 -6.07
CA LEU A 20 49.68 -0.81 -6.64
C LEU A 20 48.64 0.00 -5.82
N THR A 21 48.26 1.17 -6.31
CA THR A 21 47.05 1.84 -5.85
C THR A 21 45.86 1.06 -6.39
N ALA A 22 45.26 0.23 -5.53
CA ALA A 22 43.89 -0.29 -5.77
C ALA A 22 42.94 0.90 -5.78
N ALA A 23 42.54 1.35 -6.97
CA ALA A 23 41.40 2.22 -7.11
C ALA A 23 40.16 1.43 -6.63
N ALA A 24 39.74 1.64 -5.39
CA ALA A 24 38.39 1.26 -4.95
C ALA A 24 37.43 2.04 -5.86
N GLY A 25 36.83 1.34 -6.82
CA GLY A 25 35.76 1.90 -7.62
C GLY A 25 34.68 2.35 -6.63
N ALA A 26 34.45 3.64 -6.54
CA ALA A 26 33.23 4.16 -5.88
C ALA A 26 32.05 3.61 -6.69
N HIS A 27 31.48 2.50 -6.22
CA HIS A 27 30.15 2.13 -6.68
C HIS A 27 29.26 3.29 -6.28
N ALA A 28 28.73 4.02 -7.26
CA ALA A 28 27.64 4.96 -7.01
C ALA A 28 26.54 4.18 -6.27
N GLU A 29 26.10 4.67 -5.12
CA GLU A 29 24.93 4.14 -4.44
C GLU A 29 23.80 4.04 -5.47
N PRO A 30 23.02 2.95 -5.50
CA PRO A 30 21.90 2.83 -6.43
C PRO A 30 21.01 4.05 -6.27
N GLN A 31 20.74 4.74 -7.37
CA GLN A 31 19.83 5.88 -7.37
C GLN A 31 18.46 5.41 -6.87
N GLY A 32 17.90 6.08 -5.87
CA GLY A 32 16.58 5.79 -5.37
C GLY A 32 15.52 6.01 -6.46
N PHE A 33 14.44 5.22 -6.44
CA PHE A 33 13.33 5.38 -7.39
C PHE A 33 12.72 6.77 -7.29
N LEU A 34 12.50 7.29 -6.07
CA LEU A 34 11.93 8.63 -5.85
C LEU A 34 12.81 9.75 -6.38
N GLU A 35 14.12 9.55 -6.47
CA GLU A 35 15.05 10.55 -7.02
C GLU A 35 14.86 10.76 -8.51
N THR A 36 14.31 9.77 -9.22
CA THR A 36 14.06 9.85 -10.67
C THR A 36 12.76 10.58 -11.01
N LEU A 37 11.88 10.79 -10.04
CA LEU A 37 10.57 11.39 -10.26
C LEU A 37 10.62 12.90 -10.01
N HIS A 38 10.19 13.70 -10.99
CA HIS A 38 10.33 15.16 -10.93
C HIS A 38 9.02 15.90 -11.17
N ARG A 39 7.96 15.19 -11.56
CA ARG A 39 6.69 15.80 -11.91
C ARG A 39 5.55 15.17 -11.14
N HIS A 40 4.68 16.01 -10.58
CA HIS A 40 3.39 15.63 -10.02
C HIS A 40 2.30 16.25 -10.89
N THR A 41 1.33 15.45 -11.32
CA THR A 41 0.28 15.87 -12.25
C THR A 41 -1.07 15.44 -11.71
N THR A 42 -1.98 16.39 -11.49
CA THR A 42 -3.38 16.10 -11.23
C THR A 42 -4.01 15.51 -12.50
N LEU A 43 -4.60 14.33 -12.38
CA LEU A 43 -5.21 13.62 -13.50
C LEU A 43 -6.71 13.92 -13.61
N VAL A 44 -7.43 13.72 -12.51
CA VAL A 44 -8.88 13.90 -12.46
C VAL A 44 -9.36 14.11 -11.03
N ASN A 45 -10.48 14.81 -10.87
CA ASN A 45 -11.25 14.78 -9.62
C ASN A 45 -12.05 13.48 -9.55
N THR A 46 -11.97 12.76 -8.42
CA THR A 46 -12.54 11.42 -8.25
C THR A 46 -13.99 11.42 -7.76
N ALA A 47 -14.53 12.58 -7.37
CA ALA A 47 -15.89 12.70 -6.90
C ALA A 47 -16.89 12.61 -8.07
N PRO A 48 -17.74 11.57 -8.13
CA PRO A 48 -18.77 11.44 -9.17
C PRO A 48 -20.00 12.32 -8.87
N GLU A 49 -20.99 12.29 -9.77
CA GLU A 49 -22.22 13.11 -9.66
C GLU A 49 -23.03 12.85 -8.39
N ASN A 50 -22.94 11.65 -7.80
CA ASN A 50 -23.63 11.34 -6.53
C ASN A 50 -22.95 11.99 -5.32
N GLY A 51 -21.78 12.62 -5.50
CA GLY A 51 -21.06 13.36 -4.47
C GLY A 51 -20.23 12.51 -3.51
N ASP A 52 -20.10 11.19 -3.74
CA ASP A 52 -19.14 10.39 -2.95
C ASP A 52 -17.72 10.98 -3.13
N GLN A 53 -16.94 10.98 -2.06
CA GLN A 53 -15.67 11.70 -1.98
C GLN A 53 -14.66 10.99 -1.07
N ASN A 54 -13.49 11.57 -0.88
CA ASN A 54 -12.34 11.02 -0.15
C ASN A 54 -11.85 9.71 -0.80
N PRO A 55 -11.05 9.80 -1.88
CA PRO A 55 -10.51 8.64 -2.57
C PRO A 55 -9.47 7.92 -1.69
N TYR A 56 -9.65 6.61 -1.50
CA TYR A 56 -8.78 5.79 -0.66
C TYR A 56 -8.02 4.72 -1.42
N ALA A 57 -8.71 3.79 -2.10
CA ALA A 57 -8.06 2.73 -2.83
C ALA A 57 -7.64 3.15 -4.23
N ILE A 58 -6.56 2.55 -4.70
CA ILE A 58 -6.16 2.57 -6.12
C ILE A 58 -5.87 1.14 -6.57
N ALA A 59 -6.44 0.74 -7.72
CA ALA A 59 -6.06 -0.49 -8.39
C ALA A 59 -5.83 -0.22 -9.88
N VAL A 60 -4.65 -0.60 -10.39
CA VAL A 60 -4.35 -0.52 -11.83
C VAL A 60 -4.78 -1.82 -12.50
N ALA A 61 -5.60 -1.72 -13.53
CA ALA A 61 -6.18 -2.86 -14.22
C ALA A 61 -5.11 -3.70 -14.95
N PRO A 62 -4.90 -4.98 -14.56
CA PRO A 62 -3.89 -5.83 -15.17
C PRO A 62 -4.30 -6.36 -16.54
N VAL A 63 -5.61 -6.34 -16.84
CA VAL A 63 -6.22 -6.85 -18.09
C VAL A 63 -7.39 -5.98 -18.50
N SER A 64 -7.81 -6.11 -19.77
CA SER A 64 -9.09 -5.56 -20.21
C SER A 64 -10.21 -6.55 -19.94
N ALA A 65 -11.28 -6.11 -19.26
CA ALA A 65 -12.46 -6.92 -18.96
C ALA A 65 -13.70 -6.03 -18.79
N GLY A 66 -14.81 -6.38 -19.43
CA GLY A 66 -16.04 -5.57 -19.40
C GLY A 66 -15.81 -4.15 -19.92
N THR A 67 -16.07 -3.16 -19.07
CA THR A 67 -15.86 -1.73 -19.39
C THR A 67 -14.43 -1.26 -19.16
N ILE A 68 -13.68 -1.96 -18.31
CA ILE A 68 -12.30 -1.63 -17.91
C ILE A 68 -11.33 -2.00 -19.02
N ARG A 69 -10.31 -1.20 -19.25
CA ARG A 69 -9.18 -1.51 -20.15
C ARG A 69 -7.91 -1.74 -19.33
N LYS A 70 -7.02 -2.59 -19.85
CA LYS A 70 -5.70 -2.77 -19.23
C LYS A 70 -5.00 -1.41 -19.09
N GLY A 71 -4.53 -1.12 -17.89
CA GLY A 71 -3.89 0.14 -17.52
C GLY A 71 -4.85 1.23 -17.06
N ASP A 72 -6.18 1.01 -17.11
CA ASP A 72 -7.14 1.90 -16.45
C ASP A 72 -6.89 1.88 -14.92
N VAL A 73 -7.26 2.95 -14.24
CA VAL A 73 -7.03 3.15 -12.81
C VAL A 73 -8.38 3.21 -12.10
N LEU A 74 -8.67 2.20 -11.32
CA LEU A 74 -9.85 2.18 -10.44
C LEU A 74 -9.52 2.91 -9.14
N VAL A 75 -10.44 3.79 -8.72
CA VAL A 75 -10.34 4.53 -7.45
C VAL A 75 -11.69 4.46 -6.76
N ASP A 76 -11.72 4.13 -5.47
CA ASP A 76 -12.94 4.21 -4.67
C ASP A 76 -12.99 5.48 -3.81
N ASN A 77 -14.19 5.79 -3.34
CA ASN A 77 -14.45 6.91 -2.44
C ASN A 77 -14.99 6.38 -1.10
N PHE A 78 -14.34 6.76 0.00
CA PHE A 78 -14.66 6.29 1.34
C PHE A 78 -15.86 7.01 1.98
N ASN A 79 -16.09 8.29 1.63
CA ASN A 79 -17.13 9.13 2.19
C ASN A 79 -18.27 9.36 1.19
N ASN A 80 -19.48 9.60 1.70
CA ASN A 80 -20.63 10.05 0.89
C ASN A 80 -20.57 11.58 0.66
N ALA A 81 -21.59 12.09 -0.04
CA ALA A 81 -21.74 13.53 -0.32
C ALA A 81 -21.82 14.43 0.94
N ALA A 82 -22.19 13.88 2.10
CA ALA A 82 -22.17 14.59 3.37
C ALA A 82 -20.82 14.52 4.09
N ASN A 83 -19.81 13.97 3.44
CA ASN A 83 -18.47 13.75 3.98
C ASN A 83 -18.44 12.88 5.25
N LEU A 84 -19.33 11.89 5.33
CA LEU A 84 -19.36 10.93 6.43
C LEU A 84 -18.46 9.74 6.10
N GLN A 85 -17.50 9.46 6.98
CA GLN A 85 -16.52 8.38 6.82
C GLN A 85 -17.18 7.00 6.85
N GLY A 86 -16.69 6.05 6.05
CA GLY A 86 -17.23 4.70 5.99
C GLY A 86 -18.65 4.62 5.40
N THR A 87 -19.00 5.56 4.52
CA THR A 87 -20.33 5.64 3.91
C THR A 87 -20.30 5.81 2.39
N GLY A 88 -19.12 5.93 1.78
CA GLY A 88 -18.95 5.96 0.33
C GLY A 88 -19.16 4.58 -0.29
N ALA A 89 -19.64 4.54 -1.52
CA ALA A 89 -20.03 3.31 -2.19
C ALA A 89 -19.70 3.29 -3.69
N THR A 90 -18.94 4.27 -4.16
CA THR A 90 -18.65 4.46 -5.58
C THR A 90 -17.20 4.15 -5.91
N ILE A 91 -16.99 3.44 -7.02
CA ILE A 91 -15.69 3.21 -7.64
C ILE A 91 -15.71 3.90 -9.00
N ILE A 92 -14.74 4.75 -9.27
CA ILE A 92 -14.52 5.35 -10.59
C ILE A 92 -13.48 4.57 -11.38
N ASP A 93 -13.56 4.66 -12.70
CA ASP A 93 -12.59 4.17 -13.67
C ASP A 93 -11.99 5.38 -14.41
N TYR A 94 -10.71 5.65 -14.17
CA TYR A 94 -9.96 6.65 -14.92
C TYR A 94 -9.15 5.97 -16.02
N ARG A 95 -9.34 6.42 -17.25
CA ARG A 95 -8.65 5.91 -18.44
C ARG A 95 -7.49 6.83 -18.85
N PRO A 96 -6.24 6.47 -18.57
CA PRO A 96 -5.09 7.33 -18.90
C PRO A 96 -4.95 7.66 -20.38
N SER A 97 -5.34 6.74 -21.28
CA SER A 97 -5.21 6.91 -22.73
C SER A 97 -6.11 8.00 -23.32
N THR A 98 -7.30 8.22 -22.74
CA THR A 98 -8.27 9.26 -23.16
C THR A 98 -8.38 10.40 -22.16
N ARG A 99 -7.86 10.21 -20.92
CA ARG A 99 -8.00 11.12 -19.78
C ARG A 99 -9.45 11.31 -19.35
N GLU A 100 -10.27 10.30 -19.56
CA GLU A 100 -11.67 10.30 -19.19
C GLU A 100 -11.89 9.54 -17.88
N MET A 101 -12.86 9.98 -17.10
CA MET A 101 -13.33 9.32 -15.90
C MET A 101 -14.79 8.91 -16.11
N SER A 102 -15.12 7.72 -15.67
CA SER A 102 -16.47 7.20 -15.59
C SER A 102 -16.72 6.48 -14.27
N VAL A 103 -17.98 6.31 -13.89
CA VAL A 103 -18.33 5.47 -12.75
C VAL A 103 -18.27 4.00 -13.18
N PHE A 104 -17.40 3.23 -12.55
CA PHE A 104 -17.33 1.78 -12.75
C PHE A 104 -18.42 1.06 -11.96
N ALA A 105 -18.58 1.39 -10.69
CA ALA A 105 -19.57 0.77 -9.82
C ALA A 105 -20.15 1.77 -8.82
N THR A 106 -21.45 1.60 -8.53
CA THR A 106 -22.10 2.16 -7.34
C THR A 106 -22.72 0.99 -6.58
N ILE A 107 -22.16 0.67 -5.43
CA ILE A 107 -22.56 -0.50 -4.64
C ILE A 107 -23.72 -0.10 -3.73
N PRO A 108 -24.82 -0.88 -3.63
CA PRO A 108 -25.88 -0.59 -2.67
C PRO A 108 -25.35 -0.53 -1.24
N ARG A 109 -25.59 0.58 -0.55
CA ARG A 109 -25.09 0.79 0.82
C ARG A 109 -25.69 -0.18 1.84
N ASP A 110 -26.92 -0.62 1.60
CA ASP A 110 -27.67 -1.59 2.39
C ASP A 110 -27.43 -3.04 1.95
N LEU A 111 -26.25 -3.35 1.43
CA LEU A 111 -25.89 -4.70 1.01
C LEU A 111 -25.94 -5.66 2.21
N HIS A 112 -27.09 -6.32 2.41
CA HIS A 112 -27.38 -7.18 3.58
C HIS A 112 -26.38 -8.32 3.77
N ALA A 113 -25.72 -8.76 2.70
CA ALA A 113 -24.68 -9.79 2.76
C ALA A 113 -23.35 -9.28 3.35
N CYS A 114 -23.19 -7.97 3.57
CA CYS A 114 -22.02 -7.36 4.17
C CYS A 114 -22.37 -6.83 5.56
N PRO A 115 -21.82 -7.34 6.66
CA PRO A 115 -22.16 -6.93 8.02
C PRO A 115 -21.88 -5.44 8.27
N GLY A 116 -22.95 -4.67 8.51
CA GLY A 116 -22.90 -3.22 8.66
C GLY A 116 -23.10 -2.44 7.37
N GLY A 117 -23.22 -3.11 6.21
CA GLY A 117 -23.40 -2.47 4.91
C GLY A 117 -22.11 -2.13 4.18
N VAL A 118 -22.09 -1.07 3.38
CA VAL A 118 -20.97 -0.68 2.53
C VAL A 118 -20.43 0.71 2.89
N GLY A 119 -19.13 0.75 3.11
CA GLY A 119 -18.28 1.93 3.16
C GLY A 119 -16.91 1.51 2.61
N LEU A 120 -16.58 1.94 1.39
CA LEU A 120 -15.40 1.45 0.67
C LEU A 120 -14.12 1.91 1.36
N SER A 121 -13.12 1.04 1.43
CA SER A 121 -11.86 1.27 2.12
C SER A 121 -10.66 1.17 1.16
N ALA A 122 -9.46 1.46 1.62
CA ALA A 122 -8.26 1.36 0.79
C ALA A 122 -7.94 -0.06 0.27
N ALA A 123 -8.73 -1.07 0.64
CA ALA A 123 -8.54 -2.47 0.27
C ALA A 123 -9.20 -2.77 -1.08
N MET A 124 -8.50 -2.58 -2.20
CA MET A 124 -9.04 -2.91 -3.53
C MET A 124 -8.00 -3.61 -4.40
N THR A 125 -8.47 -4.51 -5.26
CA THR A 125 -7.67 -5.13 -6.33
C THR A 125 -8.55 -5.54 -7.51
N MET A 126 -7.94 -5.67 -8.70
CA MET A 126 -8.53 -6.31 -9.86
C MET A 126 -7.72 -7.55 -10.23
N LEU A 127 -8.41 -8.68 -10.37
CA LEU A 127 -7.80 -9.95 -10.76
C LEU A 127 -7.64 -10.05 -12.29
N LYS A 128 -6.70 -10.89 -12.76
CA LYS A 128 -6.49 -11.19 -14.18
C LYS A 128 -7.72 -11.82 -14.85
N SER A 129 -8.62 -12.37 -14.07
CA SER A 129 -9.93 -12.87 -14.52
C SER A 129 -10.97 -11.76 -14.75
N GLY A 130 -10.64 -10.51 -14.41
CA GLY A 130 -11.52 -9.34 -14.54
C GLY A 130 -12.40 -9.04 -13.33
N TRP A 131 -12.41 -9.89 -12.32
CA TRP A 131 -13.13 -9.63 -11.08
C TRP A 131 -12.44 -8.53 -10.27
N VAL A 132 -13.22 -7.59 -9.72
CA VAL A 132 -12.74 -6.57 -8.81
C VAL A 132 -13.17 -6.95 -7.40
N ILE A 133 -12.24 -6.88 -6.44
CA ILE A 133 -12.50 -7.16 -5.03
C ILE A 133 -12.18 -5.91 -4.26
N VAL A 134 -13.14 -5.41 -3.47
CA VAL A 134 -12.98 -4.20 -2.65
C VAL A 134 -13.44 -4.44 -1.23
N GLY A 135 -12.69 -3.90 -0.26
CA GLY A 135 -13.02 -3.95 1.15
C GLY A 135 -14.12 -2.96 1.52
N SER A 136 -14.93 -3.33 2.49
CA SER A 136 -15.90 -2.47 3.12
C SER A 136 -15.63 -2.34 4.61
N THR A 137 -15.50 -1.09 5.06
CA THR A 137 -15.35 -0.67 6.46
C THR A 137 -16.50 0.30 6.76
N PRO A 138 -17.74 -0.23 6.97
CA PRO A 138 -18.94 0.58 6.95
C PRO A 138 -19.20 1.30 8.26
N SER A 139 -19.85 2.48 8.16
CA SER A 139 -20.43 3.21 9.28
C SER A 139 -21.82 3.73 8.94
N ASN A 140 -22.68 3.90 9.95
CA ASN A 140 -24.00 4.46 9.76
C ASN A 140 -24.03 5.99 9.87
N ASP A 141 -23.13 6.56 10.67
CA ASP A 141 -23.12 7.99 11.01
C ASP A 141 -21.77 8.69 10.74
N GLY A 142 -20.81 7.98 10.12
CA GLY A 142 -19.48 8.50 9.85
C GLY A 142 -18.49 8.34 11.02
N THR A 143 -18.88 7.64 12.07
CA THR A 143 -18.04 7.40 13.24
C THR A 143 -17.80 5.91 13.49
N THR A 144 -16.70 5.60 14.19
CA THR A 144 -16.42 4.22 14.61
C THR A 144 -17.37 3.69 15.68
N ASN A 145 -18.22 4.54 16.28
CA ASN A 145 -19.28 4.10 17.22
C ASN A 145 -20.33 3.21 16.54
N THR A 146 -20.58 3.45 15.25
CA THR A 146 -21.61 2.75 14.48
C THR A 146 -21.02 1.89 13.37
N LYS A 147 -19.69 1.62 13.42
CA LYS A 147 -19.05 0.78 12.42
C LYS A 147 -19.57 -0.65 12.43
N GLY A 148 -19.67 -1.26 11.27
CA GLY A 148 -19.90 -2.70 11.11
C GLY A 148 -18.58 -3.46 11.00
N ALA A 149 -18.67 -4.79 10.91
CA ALA A 149 -17.48 -5.60 10.65
C ALA A 149 -17.01 -5.51 9.19
N GLY A 150 -17.90 -5.15 8.28
CA GLY A 150 -17.58 -5.07 6.86
C GLY A 150 -17.42 -6.43 6.18
N CYS A 151 -16.91 -6.42 4.98
CA CYS A 151 -16.69 -7.59 4.12
C CYS A 151 -15.74 -7.27 2.98
N LEU A 152 -15.43 -8.26 2.13
CA LEU A 152 -14.91 -8.00 0.79
C LEU A 152 -16.05 -8.15 -0.21
N VAL A 153 -16.31 -7.12 -0.99
CA VAL A 153 -17.31 -7.14 -2.07
C VAL A 153 -16.63 -7.58 -3.36
N VAL A 154 -17.22 -8.52 -4.05
CA VAL A 154 -16.75 -9.03 -5.35
C VAL A 154 -17.64 -8.48 -6.44
N LEU A 155 -17.05 -7.72 -7.37
CA LEU A 155 -17.71 -7.12 -8.51
C LEU A 155 -17.35 -7.86 -9.80
N ASP A 156 -18.32 -7.99 -10.69
CA ASP A 156 -18.07 -8.48 -12.04
C ASP A 156 -17.37 -7.40 -12.91
N PRO A 157 -16.89 -7.76 -14.11
CA PRO A 157 -16.24 -6.78 -15.00
C PRO A 157 -17.13 -5.63 -15.48
N GLN A 158 -18.42 -5.65 -15.17
CA GLN A 158 -19.39 -4.59 -15.46
C GLN A 158 -19.72 -3.73 -14.21
N GLY A 159 -19.03 -3.96 -13.08
CA GLY A 159 -19.22 -3.21 -11.84
C GLY A 159 -20.42 -3.67 -11.01
N LYS A 160 -21.06 -4.81 -11.32
CA LYS A 160 -22.16 -5.34 -10.54
C LYS A 160 -21.67 -6.23 -9.40
N VAL A 161 -22.31 -6.11 -8.24
CA VAL A 161 -22.04 -7.02 -7.12
C VAL A 161 -22.44 -8.45 -7.51
N ALA A 162 -21.46 -9.33 -7.48
CA ALA A 162 -21.62 -10.75 -7.79
C ALA A 162 -21.66 -11.62 -6.54
N SER A 163 -20.85 -11.30 -5.54
CA SER A 163 -20.82 -11.97 -4.24
C SER A 163 -20.13 -11.12 -3.18
N THR A 164 -20.14 -11.61 -1.93
CA THR A 164 -19.36 -11.05 -0.81
C THR A 164 -18.55 -12.17 -0.15
N ILE A 165 -17.39 -11.81 0.40
CA ILE A 165 -16.59 -12.68 1.26
C ILE A 165 -16.73 -12.15 2.67
N VAL A 166 -17.34 -12.97 3.54
CA VAL A 166 -17.59 -12.67 4.95
C VAL A 166 -17.07 -13.83 5.78
N SER A 167 -16.35 -13.54 6.84
CA SER A 167 -15.91 -14.52 7.82
C SER A 167 -15.60 -13.84 9.16
N ASP A 168 -15.42 -14.64 10.21
CA ASP A 168 -15.01 -14.16 11.54
C ASP A 168 -13.57 -13.60 11.54
N ASN A 169 -12.79 -13.83 10.47
CA ASN A 169 -11.43 -13.30 10.29
C ASN A 169 -11.41 -11.94 9.57
N ILE A 170 -12.54 -11.43 9.11
CA ILE A 170 -12.68 -10.13 8.45
C ILE A 170 -13.36 -9.15 9.38
N ASN A 171 -12.68 -8.05 9.70
CA ASN A 171 -13.23 -6.96 10.48
C ASN A 171 -12.53 -5.66 10.10
N ASP A 172 -13.26 -4.78 9.43
CA ASP A 172 -12.75 -3.56 8.82
C ASP A 172 -11.50 -3.83 7.97
N PRO A 173 -11.65 -4.49 6.80
CA PRO A 173 -10.56 -4.62 5.83
C PRO A 173 -10.13 -3.22 5.38
N TRP A 174 -8.89 -2.81 5.71
CA TRP A 174 -8.56 -1.39 5.78
C TRP A 174 -7.58 -0.93 4.69
N GLY A 175 -6.43 -1.57 4.57
CA GLY A 175 -5.35 -1.09 3.72
C GLY A 175 -5.27 -1.78 2.36
N ASN A 176 -4.42 -1.24 1.47
CA ASN A 176 -4.23 -1.83 0.15
C ASN A 176 -3.85 -3.30 0.23
N MET A 177 -4.46 -4.10 -0.66
CA MET A 177 -4.24 -5.55 -0.72
C MET A 177 -2.92 -5.87 -1.42
N ALA A 178 -2.23 -6.92 -0.96
CA ALA A 178 -1.21 -7.59 -1.73
C ALA A 178 -1.81 -8.86 -2.35
N VAL A 179 -1.46 -9.15 -3.62
CA VAL A 179 -2.11 -10.19 -4.39
C VAL A 179 -1.10 -11.02 -5.17
N VAL A 180 -1.28 -12.35 -5.14
CA VAL A 180 -0.64 -13.29 -6.09
C VAL A 180 -1.73 -13.91 -6.94
N ASP A 181 -1.82 -13.48 -8.19
CA ASP A 181 -2.85 -13.93 -9.12
C ASP A 181 -2.27 -14.88 -10.17
N ARG A 182 -2.81 -16.10 -10.22
CA ARG A 182 -2.40 -17.20 -11.12
C ARG A 182 -3.39 -17.41 -12.28
N GLY A 183 -4.46 -16.60 -12.34
CA GLY A 183 -5.50 -16.70 -13.36
C GLY A 183 -6.70 -17.52 -12.89
N ASP A 184 -6.53 -18.80 -12.62
CA ASP A 184 -7.55 -19.73 -12.11
C ASP A 184 -7.65 -19.75 -10.57
N SER A 185 -6.73 -19.11 -9.92
CA SER A 185 -6.63 -18.99 -8.48
C SER A 185 -5.90 -17.71 -8.09
N ALA A 186 -6.17 -17.20 -6.89
CA ALA A 186 -5.46 -16.07 -6.33
C ALA A 186 -5.28 -16.21 -4.83
N THR A 187 -4.20 -15.63 -4.33
CA THR A 187 -3.97 -15.43 -2.90
C THR A 187 -4.06 -13.94 -2.61
N LEU A 188 -4.98 -13.54 -1.75
CA LEU A 188 -5.09 -12.17 -1.26
C LEU A 188 -4.49 -12.07 0.13
N PHE A 189 -3.83 -10.94 0.40
CA PHE A 189 -3.48 -10.52 1.76
C PHE A 189 -4.29 -9.27 2.09
N VAL A 190 -4.99 -9.30 3.22
CA VAL A 190 -5.91 -8.26 3.67
C VAL A 190 -5.58 -7.86 5.11
N SER A 191 -5.32 -6.59 5.36
CA SER A 191 -5.21 -6.08 6.72
C SER A 191 -6.58 -5.83 7.31
N ASN A 192 -6.78 -6.22 8.57
CA ASN A 192 -8.03 -6.02 9.32
C ASN A 192 -7.73 -5.18 10.56
N ALA A 193 -8.27 -3.98 10.60
CA ALA A 193 -7.98 -3.01 11.65
C ALA A 193 -9.11 -2.85 12.68
N GLY A 194 -10.27 -3.50 12.49
CA GLY A 194 -11.46 -3.23 13.29
C GLY A 194 -11.62 -4.03 14.57
N PHE A 195 -10.87 -5.10 14.76
CA PHE A 195 -11.03 -5.97 15.94
C PHE A 195 -10.81 -5.22 17.25
N GLY A 196 -11.84 -5.21 18.11
CA GLY A 196 -11.83 -4.54 19.40
C GLY A 196 -11.98 -3.02 19.35
N VAL A 197 -11.84 -2.38 18.17
CA VAL A 197 -11.91 -0.93 18.04
C VAL A 197 -13.33 -0.45 18.28
N GLY A 198 -13.50 0.46 19.25
CA GLY A 198 -14.73 1.15 19.61
C GLY A 198 -14.74 2.60 19.11
N GLY A 199 -15.48 3.48 19.82
CA GLY A 199 -15.60 4.88 19.45
C GLY A 199 -14.32 5.70 19.59
N ALA A 200 -14.27 6.81 18.86
CA ALA A 200 -13.14 7.74 18.82
C ALA A 200 -13.23 8.89 19.84
N ASP A 201 -14.13 8.82 20.81
CA ASP A 201 -14.31 9.90 21.79
C ASP A 201 -13.21 9.93 22.85
N GLY A 202 -12.80 11.14 23.21
CA GLY A 202 -11.74 11.35 24.19
C GLY A 202 -10.35 10.94 23.68
N ASN A 203 -9.69 10.02 24.38
CA ASN A 203 -8.42 9.41 24.01
C ASN A 203 -8.64 7.89 23.85
N PRO A 204 -9.07 7.42 22.67
CA PRO A 204 -9.39 6.02 22.47
C PRO A 204 -8.16 5.13 22.70
N PRO A 205 -8.32 3.94 23.30
CA PRO A 205 -7.21 3.05 23.55
C PRO A 205 -6.70 2.40 22.26
N VAL A 206 -5.43 1.98 22.29
CA VAL A 206 -4.87 1.10 21.25
C VAL A 206 -5.25 -0.34 21.56
N TYR A 207 -5.91 -0.99 20.62
CA TYR A 207 -6.25 -2.41 20.66
C TYR A 207 -5.20 -3.21 19.90
N LYS A 208 -4.61 -4.24 20.51
CA LYS A 208 -3.61 -5.13 19.91
C LYS A 208 -4.28 -6.39 19.35
N GLN A 209 -5.27 -6.20 18.49
CA GLN A 209 -6.09 -7.27 17.92
C GLN A 209 -6.15 -7.25 16.40
N ALA A 210 -5.55 -6.24 15.75
CA ALA A 210 -5.51 -6.15 14.32
C ALA A 210 -4.68 -7.29 13.70
N THR A 211 -5.08 -7.72 12.50
CA THR A 211 -4.53 -8.90 11.83
C THR A 211 -4.17 -8.62 10.37
N VAL A 212 -3.38 -9.51 9.80
CA VAL A 212 -3.27 -9.69 8.34
C VAL A 212 -3.77 -11.09 8.00
N LEU A 213 -4.76 -11.16 7.12
CA LEU A 213 -5.40 -12.38 6.67
C LEU A 213 -4.90 -12.75 5.28
N ARG A 214 -4.51 -14.00 5.07
CA ARG A 214 -4.36 -14.63 3.77
C ARG A 214 -5.66 -15.31 3.39
N VAL A 215 -6.21 -14.99 2.21
CA VAL A 215 -7.40 -15.58 1.63
C VAL A 215 -7.00 -16.29 0.33
N GLU A 216 -7.16 -17.60 0.28
CA GLU A 216 -6.95 -18.40 -0.94
C GLU A 216 -8.25 -18.49 -1.72
N LEU A 217 -8.20 -18.10 -2.99
CA LEU A 217 -9.35 -18.11 -3.89
C LEU A 217 -9.16 -19.13 -5.01
N ALA A 218 -10.21 -19.91 -5.31
CA ALA A 218 -10.38 -20.49 -6.63
C ALA A 218 -11.19 -19.55 -7.50
N ILE A 219 -10.86 -19.48 -8.77
CA ILE A 219 -11.51 -18.60 -9.75
C ILE A 219 -12.07 -19.50 -10.86
N PRO A 220 -13.28 -20.06 -10.69
CA PRO A 220 -13.89 -20.89 -11.73
C PRO A 220 -14.23 -20.01 -12.95
N ASP A 221 -14.08 -20.58 -14.14
CA ASP A 221 -14.36 -19.86 -15.39
C ASP A 221 -15.79 -19.29 -15.42
N GLY A 222 -15.90 -18.00 -15.70
CA GLY A 222 -17.16 -17.25 -15.77
C GLY A 222 -17.97 -17.16 -14.48
N LYS A 223 -17.38 -17.53 -13.32
CA LYS A 223 -18.04 -17.46 -12.00
C LYS A 223 -17.24 -16.62 -11.02
N PRO A 224 -17.90 -16.03 -10.00
CA PRO A 224 -17.21 -15.30 -8.95
C PRO A 224 -16.15 -16.15 -8.25
N PRO A 225 -15.06 -15.52 -7.79
CA PRO A 225 -14.06 -16.18 -6.94
C PRO A 225 -14.70 -16.82 -5.69
N VAL A 226 -14.19 -17.98 -5.31
CA VAL A 226 -14.67 -18.77 -4.17
C VAL A 226 -13.54 -18.95 -3.18
N VAL A 227 -13.76 -18.64 -1.90
CA VAL A 227 -12.80 -18.86 -0.82
C VAL A 227 -12.56 -20.35 -0.64
N LYS A 228 -11.31 -20.75 -0.65
CA LYS A 228 -10.83 -22.11 -0.40
C LYS A 228 -10.33 -22.29 1.03
N SER A 229 -9.61 -21.31 1.52
CA SER A 229 -9.08 -21.27 2.88
C SER A 229 -8.75 -19.87 3.31
N GLU A 230 -8.68 -19.69 4.61
CA GLU A 230 -8.24 -18.47 5.27
C GLU A 230 -7.16 -18.80 6.31
N THR A 231 -6.15 -17.95 6.42
CA THR A 231 -5.09 -18.09 7.43
C THR A 231 -4.70 -16.72 7.94
N VAL A 232 -4.76 -16.49 9.23
CA VAL A 232 -4.20 -15.27 9.86
C VAL A 232 -2.67 -15.40 9.86
N VAL A 233 -1.99 -14.60 9.04
CA VAL A 233 -0.53 -14.65 8.88
C VAL A 233 0.21 -13.67 9.79
N ALA A 234 -0.47 -12.62 10.28
CA ALA A 234 0.01 -11.74 11.35
C ALA A 234 -1.13 -11.36 12.30
N SER A 235 -0.80 -11.13 13.57
CA SER A 235 -1.78 -10.77 14.61
C SER A 235 -1.13 -10.00 15.75
N GLY A 236 -1.94 -9.31 16.55
CA GLY A 236 -1.44 -8.52 17.67
C GLY A 236 -0.93 -7.13 17.26
N LEU A 237 -1.15 -6.72 16.02
CA LEU A 237 -0.88 -5.37 15.55
C LEU A 237 -1.81 -4.37 16.24
N GLY A 238 -1.34 -3.13 16.40
CA GLY A 238 -2.11 -2.06 17.03
C GLY A 238 -3.16 -1.49 16.09
N ALA A 239 -4.37 -1.23 16.62
CA ALA A 239 -5.38 -0.42 15.95
C ALA A 239 -6.06 0.52 16.95
N GLN A 240 -6.54 1.67 16.47
CA GLN A 240 -7.14 2.72 17.29
C GLN A 240 -8.17 3.49 16.47
N ALA A 241 -9.29 3.85 17.09
CA ALA A 241 -10.23 4.80 16.48
C ALA A 241 -9.60 6.19 16.38
N ASP A 242 -9.88 6.91 15.30
CA ASP A 242 -9.35 8.25 15.06
C ASP A 242 -10.45 9.12 14.40
N LYS A 243 -10.68 10.32 14.94
CA LYS A 243 -11.73 11.21 14.41
C LYS A 243 -11.40 11.79 13.04
N GLY A 244 -10.12 11.96 12.74
CA GLY A 244 -9.66 12.55 11.48
C GLY A 244 -9.69 11.57 10.32
N VAL A 245 -9.31 10.30 10.58
CA VAL A 245 -9.13 9.27 9.54
C VAL A 245 -9.92 7.99 9.82
N PHE A 246 -10.98 8.07 10.62
CA PHE A 246 -11.85 6.98 11.04
C PHE A 246 -11.16 5.99 11.99
N LEU A 247 -10.19 5.24 11.52
CA LEU A 247 -9.35 4.37 12.34
C LEU A 247 -7.91 4.31 11.80
N VAL A 248 -6.99 3.97 12.68
CA VAL A 248 -5.58 3.75 12.35
C VAL A 248 -5.19 2.33 12.76
N GLY A 249 -4.56 1.60 11.88
CA GLY A 249 -4.13 0.22 12.12
C GLY A 249 -3.12 -0.25 11.08
N PRO A 250 -2.87 -1.56 10.95
CA PRO A 250 -2.09 -2.08 9.84
C PRO A 250 -2.81 -1.74 8.54
N THR A 251 -2.10 -1.13 7.60
CA THR A 251 -2.72 -0.58 6.39
C THR A 251 -2.07 -1.17 5.14
N GLY A 252 -0.91 -0.69 4.74
CA GLY A 252 -0.27 -1.07 3.50
C GLY A 252 0.30 -2.48 3.54
N LEU A 253 0.10 -3.21 2.43
CA LEU A 253 0.62 -4.55 2.19
C LEU A 253 1.37 -4.58 0.86
N ALA A 254 2.60 -5.09 0.87
CA ALA A 254 3.40 -5.26 -0.34
C ALA A 254 4.21 -6.56 -0.27
N LEU A 255 4.28 -7.28 -1.39
CA LEU A 255 5.10 -8.49 -1.49
C LEU A 255 6.50 -8.15 -2.01
N SER A 256 7.50 -8.89 -1.51
CA SER A 256 8.82 -8.90 -2.16
C SER A 256 8.71 -9.47 -3.58
N GLY A 257 9.64 -9.11 -4.47
CA GLY A 257 9.64 -9.58 -5.86
C GLY A 257 9.67 -11.11 -6.01
N ASP A 258 10.27 -11.82 -5.05
CA ASP A 258 10.28 -13.29 -4.98
C ASP A 258 9.09 -13.89 -4.21
N GLN A 259 8.19 -13.05 -3.71
CA GLN A 259 6.99 -13.39 -2.93
C GLN A 259 7.26 -14.15 -1.61
N LYS A 260 8.51 -14.16 -1.13
CA LYS A 260 8.87 -14.83 0.13
C LYS A 260 8.64 -13.98 1.36
N LYS A 261 8.41 -12.69 1.17
CA LYS A 261 8.15 -11.73 2.24
C LYS A 261 6.90 -10.92 1.94
N LEU A 262 6.11 -10.69 2.97
CA LEU A 262 5.02 -9.72 2.97
C LEU A 262 5.42 -8.58 3.91
N TYR A 263 5.47 -7.38 3.39
CA TYR A 263 5.68 -6.15 4.15
C TYR A 263 4.36 -5.57 4.58
N VAL A 264 4.30 -5.08 5.81
CA VAL A 264 3.10 -4.50 6.42
C VAL A 264 3.44 -3.16 7.03
N SER A 265 2.70 -2.11 6.72
CA SER A 265 2.77 -0.86 7.46
C SER A 265 1.99 -0.98 8.77
N ASP A 266 2.71 -0.95 9.88
CA ASP A 266 2.16 -0.88 11.24
C ASP A 266 2.12 0.61 11.65
N ALA A 267 0.99 1.27 11.33
CA ALA A 267 0.83 2.71 11.52
C ALA A 267 0.89 3.12 12.99
N ILE A 268 0.31 2.33 13.89
CA ILE A 268 0.35 2.58 15.35
C ILE A 268 1.77 2.39 15.90
N GLY A 269 2.49 1.36 15.42
CA GLY A 269 3.88 1.12 15.78
C GLY A 269 4.88 2.05 15.08
N ASN A 270 4.43 2.90 14.16
CA ASN A 270 5.23 3.80 13.31
C ASN A 270 6.42 3.09 12.65
N ARG A 271 6.15 1.93 12.04
CA ARG A 271 7.17 1.03 11.49
C ARG A 271 6.66 0.24 10.29
N ILE A 272 7.59 -0.33 9.54
CA ILE A 272 7.31 -1.39 8.55
C ILE A 272 7.82 -2.70 9.12
N VAL A 273 6.98 -3.74 9.07
CA VAL A 273 7.34 -5.10 9.50
C VAL A 273 7.31 -6.05 8.31
N GLU A 274 8.06 -7.14 8.39
CA GLU A 274 8.01 -8.23 7.42
C GLU A 274 7.50 -9.53 8.02
N ILE A 275 6.85 -10.32 7.18
CA ILE A 275 6.34 -11.66 7.48
C ILE A 275 6.98 -12.60 6.47
N ASP A 276 7.80 -13.54 6.94
CA ASP A 276 8.43 -14.54 6.10
C ASP A 276 7.43 -15.61 5.65
N ASP A 277 7.65 -16.15 4.45
CA ASP A 277 6.89 -17.24 3.82
C ASP A 277 5.36 -17.04 3.85
N PRO A 278 4.85 -15.85 3.47
CA PRO A 278 3.44 -15.51 3.67
C PRO A 278 2.49 -16.44 2.91
N LEU A 279 2.93 -17.01 1.79
CA LEU A 279 2.11 -17.89 0.95
C LEU A 279 1.95 -19.31 1.53
N THR A 280 2.84 -19.74 2.39
CA THR A 280 2.88 -21.16 2.83
C THR A 280 2.74 -21.35 4.33
N ARG A 281 2.94 -20.27 5.12
CA ARG A 281 2.80 -20.39 6.57
C ARG A 281 1.37 -20.77 6.98
N ASP A 282 1.25 -21.57 7.99
CA ASP A 282 -0.02 -22.09 8.54
C ASP A 282 -0.39 -21.45 9.89
N ALA A 283 0.47 -20.56 10.42
CA ALA A 283 0.27 -19.88 11.69
C ALA A 283 0.73 -18.42 11.62
N SER A 284 0.19 -17.57 12.50
CA SER A 284 0.57 -16.18 12.63
C SER A 284 2.05 -16.00 13.00
N ALA A 285 2.69 -15.01 12.40
CA ALA A 285 4.03 -14.51 12.78
C ALA A 285 3.99 -13.54 13.98
N GLY A 286 2.84 -13.43 14.67
CA GLY A 286 2.64 -12.33 15.61
C GLY A 286 2.60 -10.99 14.85
N VAL A 287 3.27 -9.98 15.39
CA VAL A 287 3.34 -8.64 14.74
C VAL A 287 4.31 -8.56 13.57
N GLY A 288 5.01 -9.65 13.24
CA GLY A 288 6.09 -9.65 12.25
C GLY A 288 7.42 -9.11 12.78
N ARG A 289 8.47 -9.13 11.96
CA ARG A 289 9.81 -8.62 12.26
C ARG A 289 9.95 -7.18 11.76
N PRO A 290 10.23 -6.18 12.62
CA PRO A 290 10.48 -4.82 12.18
C PRO A 290 11.70 -4.76 11.24
N ILE A 291 11.55 -4.12 10.08
CA ILE A 291 12.66 -3.82 9.15
C ILE A 291 13.13 -2.38 9.30
N THR A 292 12.22 -1.45 9.58
CA THR A 292 12.52 -0.04 9.85
C THR A 292 11.42 0.57 10.72
N ALA A 293 11.79 1.57 11.54
CA ALA A 293 10.87 2.28 12.43
C ALA A 293 11.29 3.75 12.56
N ASP A 294 10.34 4.61 12.92
CA ASP A 294 10.55 6.03 13.14
C ASP A 294 11.27 6.75 11.96
N GLY A 295 12.25 7.59 12.20
CA GLY A 295 12.96 8.32 11.15
C GLY A 295 12.05 9.25 10.35
N PHE A 296 11.88 8.99 9.05
CA PHE A 296 10.94 9.71 8.19
C PHE A 296 9.50 9.21 8.32
N LEU A 297 9.26 8.02 8.88
CA LEU A 297 7.92 7.45 9.02
C LEU A 297 7.02 8.34 9.91
N ARG A 298 5.78 8.53 9.48
CA ARG A 298 4.75 9.33 10.16
C ARG A 298 3.39 8.64 10.07
N ARG A 299 3.20 7.54 10.79
CA ARG A 299 2.07 6.62 10.68
C ARG A 299 1.94 6.10 9.24
N PRO A 300 2.82 5.16 8.81
CA PRO A 300 2.83 4.66 7.44
C PRO A 300 1.49 4.00 7.08
N LEU A 301 0.96 4.35 5.91
CA LEU A 301 -0.28 3.85 5.36
C LEU A 301 -0.02 2.89 4.20
N ALA A 302 -0.37 3.25 2.96
CA ALA A 302 -0.23 2.36 1.83
C ALA A 302 1.24 2.04 1.51
N LEU A 303 1.46 0.84 0.97
CA LEU A 303 2.75 0.37 0.48
C LEU A 303 2.67 -0.02 -0.98
N ALA A 304 3.72 0.29 -1.73
CA ALA A 304 3.94 -0.25 -3.07
C ALA A 304 5.39 -0.70 -3.21
N THR A 305 5.62 -1.76 -3.98
CA THR A 305 6.98 -2.20 -4.34
C THR A 305 7.38 -1.52 -5.65
N ALA A 306 8.43 -0.70 -5.59
CA ALA A 306 9.01 -0.06 -6.77
C ALA A 306 9.82 -1.06 -7.62
N PRO A 307 10.11 -0.75 -8.90
CA PRO A 307 10.83 -1.67 -9.80
C PRO A 307 12.24 -2.05 -9.33
N ASN A 308 12.88 -1.21 -8.53
CA ASN A 308 14.18 -1.50 -7.91
C ASN A 308 14.08 -2.44 -6.68
N GLY A 309 12.87 -2.89 -6.31
CA GLY A 309 12.61 -3.74 -5.17
C GLY A 309 12.46 -3.00 -3.84
N HIS A 310 12.59 -1.68 -3.83
CA HIS A 310 12.35 -0.87 -2.65
C HIS A 310 10.86 -0.69 -2.39
N LEU A 311 10.52 -0.32 -1.17
CA LEU A 311 9.14 0.01 -0.79
C LEU A 311 8.93 1.52 -0.86
N LEU A 312 7.76 1.91 -1.35
CA LEU A 312 7.23 3.26 -1.22
C LEU A 312 6.13 3.25 -0.17
N ALA A 313 6.18 4.17 0.79
CA ALA A 313 5.19 4.30 1.85
C ALA A 313 4.62 5.71 1.89
N THR A 314 3.28 5.84 1.90
CA THR A 314 2.56 7.08 2.21
C THR A 314 2.28 7.18 3.71
N PHE A 315 1.85 8.33 4.21
CA PHE A 315 1.68 8.59 5.64
C PHE A 315 0.35 9.26 5.98
N ALA A 316 -0.16 8.98 7.17
CA ALA A 316 -1.33 9.64 7.73
C ALA A 316 -1.06 11.05 8.27
N LEU A 317 0.19 11.37 8.64
CA LEU A 317 0.48 12.59 9.40
C LEU A 317 1.26 13.64 8.61
N ASN A 318 1.53 13.42 7.35
CA ASN A 318 2.09 14.43 6.44
C ASN A 318 2.00 13.98 4.98
N GLY A 319 2.18 14.93 4.05
CA GLY A 319 2.12 14.73 2.60
C GLY A 319 3.40 14.16 1.99
N GLN A 320 4.14 13.30 2.69
CA GLN A 320 5.36 12.68 2.16
C GLN A 320 5.13 11.25 1.68
N VAL A 321 5.96 10.84 0.74
CA VAL A 321 6.24 9.44 0.42
C VAL A 321 7.70 9.16 0.78
N VAL A 322 7.97 7.97 1.34
CA VAL A 322 9.34 7.54 1.69
C VAL A 322 9.70 6.28 0.93
N GLU A 323 10.93 6.27 0.39
CA GLU A 323 11.53 5.09 -0.20
C GLU A 323 12.38 4.35 0.85
N ILE A 324 12.18 3.04 0.94
CA ILE A 324 12.79 2.18 1.94
C ILE A 324 13.44 1.00 1.22
N ASP A 325 14.74 0.78 1.46
CA ASP A 325 15.38 -0.48 1.12
C ASP A 325 14.97 -1.54 2.17
N PRO A 326 14.14 -2.51 1.81
CA PRO A 326 13.64 -3.48 2.78
C PRO A 326 14.70 -4.51 3.20
N VAL A 327 15.78 -4.68 2.44
CA VAL A 327 16.86 -5.60 2.76
C VAL A 327 17.81 -5.00 3.79
N ALA A 328 18.21 -3.75 3.57
CA ALA A 328 19.06 -3.01 4.51
C ALA A 328 18.27 -2.42 5.70
N GLY A 329 16.93 -2.36 5.60
CA GLY A 329 16.09 -1.69 6.59
C GLY A 329 16.27 -0.16 6.61
N LYS A 330 16.77 0.41 5.52
CA LYS A 330 17.18 1.82 5.45
C LYS A 330 16.12 2.66 4.76
N GLN A 331 15.70 3.75 5.39
CA GLN A 331 14.92 4.81 4.76
C GLN A 331 15.88 5.68 3.92
N LEU A 332 15.74 5.62 2.59
CA LEU A 332 16.70 6.22 1.67
C LEU A 332 16.37 7.67 1.36
N TYR A 333 15.09 7.94 1.08
CA TYR A 333 14.64 9.21 0.57
C TYR A 333 13.22 9.51 1.03
N ALA A 334 12.94 10.76 1.41
CA ALA A 334 11.61 11.26 1.74
C ALA A 334 11.28 12.44 0.82
N ARG A 335 10.11 12.39 0.17
CA ARG A 335 9.67 13.42 -0.76
C ARG A 335 8.27 13.90 -0.43
N TRP A 336 8.09 15.21 -0.42
CA TRP A 336 6.79 15.82 -0.37
C TRP A 336 6.08 15.62 -1.70
N ILE A 337 4.91 15.00 -1.70
CA ILE A 337 4.03 14.82 -2.85
C ILE A 337 2.75 15.64 -2.69
N ASP A 338 2.31 15.86 -1.47
CA ASP A 338 1.32 16.86 -1.12
C ASP A 338 1.95 17.99 -0.33
N THR A 339 1.73 19.22 -0.77
CA THR A 339 2.32 20.43 -0.20
C THR A 339 1.27 21.46 0.21
N ASP A 340 0.00 21.02 0.36
CA ASP A 340 -1.06 21.92 0.77
C ASP A 340 -0.75 22.52 2.14
N LYS A 341 -0.72 23.85 2.17
CA LYS A 341 -0.42 24.63 3.39
C LYS A 341 -1.66 24.89 4.24
N ALA A 342 -2.83 24.46 3.81
CA ALA A 342 -4.04 24.52 4.62
C ALA A 342 -3.95 23.56 5.82
N GLN A 343 -3.18 22.48 5.68
CA GLN A 343 -2.91 21.56 6.78
C GLN A 343 -1.56 21.82 7.45
N SER A 344 -1.39 21.30 8.67
CA SER A 344 -0.15 21.43 9.46
C SER A 344 0.20 20.11 10.17
N PRO A 345 1.23 19.42 9.69
CA PRO A 345 2.06 19.69 8.51
C PRO A 345 1.26 19.54 7.20
N PRO A 346 1.78 20.02 6.04
CA PRO A 346 1.12 19.84 4.75
C PRO A 346 0.77 18.38 4.47
N GLY A 347 -0.39 18.12 3.86
CA GLY A 347 -0.88 16.78 3.55
C GLY A 347 -1.18 15.91 4.76
N ASN A 348 -1.49 16.51 5.90
CA ASN A 348 -1.83 15.77 7.13
C ASN A 348 -3.25 15.21 7.02
N GLY A 349 -3.34 13.90 6.85
CA GLY A 349 -4.59 13.16 6.73
C GLY A 349 -4.97 12.78 5.29
N ASP A 350 -4.22 13.19 4.27
CA ASP A 350 -4.70 13.25 2.89
C ASP A 350 -4.18 12.14 1.96
N LEU A 351 -3.08 11.46 2.33
CA LEU A 351 -2.46 10.47 1.46
C LEU A 351 -2.83 9.04 1.87
N PHE A 352 -3.62 8.36 1.05
CA PHE A 352 -4.00 6.97 1.29
C PHE A 352 -3.41 6.02 0.23
N GLY A 353 -4.09 5.82 -0.89
CA GLY A 353 -3.71 4.85 -1.89
C GLY A 353 -2.45 5.23 -2.67
N ILE A 354 -1.66 4.22 -3.01
CA ILE A 354 -0.53 4.30 -3.94
C ILE A 354 -0.51 3.06 -4.83
N ALA A 355 -0.25 3.24 -6.13
CA ALA A 355 -0.09 2.13 -7.07
C ALA A 355 0.94 2.47 -8.15
N MET A 356 1.82 1.53 -8.50
CA MET A 356 2.80 1.72 -9.56
C MET A 356 2.13 1.86 -10.92
N THR A 357 2.70 2.69 -11.81
CA THR A 357 2.29 2.69 -13.22
C THR A 357 2.61 1.34 -13.87
N PRO A 358 1.87 0.92 -14.93
CA PRO A 358 2.15 -0.34 -15.62
C PRO A 358 3.58 -0.43 -16.18
N GLU A 359 4.17 0.70 -16.55
CA GLU A 359 5.53 0.82 -17.09
C GLU A 359 6.60 0.82 -15.98
N GLY A 360 6.20 1.01 -14.71
CA GLY A 360 7.13 1.12 -13.60
C GLY A 360 7.94 2.42 -13.58
N ASP A 361 7.54 3.44 -14.33
CA ASP A 361 8.24 4.72 -14.48
C ASP A 361 7.68 5.83 -13.58
N GLY A 362 6.72 5.47 -12.70
CA GLY A 362 6.06 6.38 -11.78
C GLY A 362 5.03 5.65 -10.91
N PHE A 363 4.24 6.41 -10.20
CA PHE A 363 3.13 5.87 -9.40
C PHE A 363 1.93 6.82 -9.36
N TYR A 364 0.75 6.23 -9.25
CA TYR A 364 -0.49 6.93 -8.93
C TYR A 364 -0.64 7.05 -7.42
N TYR A 365 -1.23 8.16 -6.96
CA TYR A 365 -1.62 8.36 -5.57
C TYR A 365 -2.89 9.20 -5.50
N VAL A 366 -3.58 9.17 -4.37
CA VAL A 366 -4.78 9.97 -4.13
C VAL A 366 -4.53 10.98 -3.03
N GLU A 367 -5.10 12.17 -3.22
CA GLU A 367 -5.21 13.22 -2.21
C GLU A 367 -6.70 13.34 -1.86
N ASP A 368 -7.06 13.01 -0.63
CA ASP A 368 -8.46 12.83 -0.26
C ASP A 368 -9.18 14.15 0.01
N ASP A 369 -8.50 15.17 0.55
CA ASP A 369 -9.04 16.48 0.86
C ASP A 369 -9.53 17.26 -0.37
N VAL A 370 -8.81 17.12 -1.50
CA VAL A 370 -9.14 17.75 -2.79
C VAL A 370 -9.80 16.78 -3.78
N ASN A 371 -10.01 15.52 -3.37
CA ASN A 371 -10.63 14.48 -4.17
C ASN A 371 -9.93 14.26 -5.50
N THR A 372 -8.61 14.10 -5.52
CA THR A 372 -7.87 13.97 -6.76
C THR A 372 -7.07 12.68 -6.88
N LEU A 373 -7.08 12.14 -8.09
CA LEU A 373 -6.11 11.15 -8.54
C LEU A 373 -4.91 11.87 -9.15
N MET A 374 -3.73 11.55 -8.66
CA MET A 374 -2.46 12.18 -9.01
C MET A 374 -1.51 11.16 -9.65
N LEU A 375 -0.55 11.66 -10.44
CA LEU A 375 0.54 10.89 -11.03
C LEU A 375 1.88 11.55 -10.72
N ALA A 376 2.79 10.78 -10.10
CA ALA A 376 4.21 11.13 -9.96
C ALA A 376 5.04 10.42 -11.04
N LYS A 377 5.83 11.19 -11.83
CA LYS A 377 6.79 10.71 -12.85
C LYS A 377 8.09 11.52 -12.84
#